data_3aa02e0bb6bf7bbafdb936648d3adbd7
#
_entry.id   3aa02e0bb6bf7bbafdb936648d3adbd7
#
_cell.length_a   1.000
_cell.length_b   1.000
_cell.length_c   1.000
_cell.angle_alpha   90.00
_cell.angle_beta   90.00
_cell.angle_gamma   90.00
#
_symmetry.space_group_name_H-M   'P 1'
#
loop_
_entity.id
_entity.type
_entity.pdbx_description
1 polymer ?
#
loop_
_entity_poly.entity_id
_entity_poly.type
_entity_poly.pdbx_seq_one_letter_code
_entity_poly.pdbx_strand_id
1 'polypeptide(L)'
;MTERGELMKYFCERINADRLRDGLQRITMARMGKMLEKIPTKDLYYLKSVCDQAENFSKKFWYELNPQKYEKANRNKFSYKGIL
;
A
#
# COMPACT_ATOMS: atom_id res chain seq x y z
N MET A 1 -16.76 11.58 -9.14
CA MET A 1 -16.03 10.58 -8.35
C MET A 1 -15.54 11.21 -7.05
N THR A 2 -15.53 10.45 -5.98
CA THR A 2 -15.10 10.98 -4.70
C THR A 2 -13.57 11.04 -4.63
N GLU A 3 -13.09 11.84 -3.70
CA GLU A 3 -11.66 11.93 -3.42
C GLU A 3 -11.06 10.56 -3.14
N ARG A 4 -11.74 9.78 -2.31
CA ARG A 4 -11.29 8.43 -1.97
C ARG A 4 -11.28 7.53 -3.20
N GLY A 5 -12.30 7.64 -4.05
CA GLY A 5 -12.37 6.86 -5.27
C GLY A 5 -11.23 7.18 -6.22
N GLU A 6 -10.85 8.44 -6.30
CA GLU A 6 -9.73 8.82 -7.16
C GLU A 6 -8.41 8.28 -6.64
N LEU A 7 -8.24 8.28 -5.32
CA LEU A 7 -7.05 7.69 -4.72
C LEU A 7 -6.96 6.20 -5.00
N MET A 8 -8.09 5.50 -4.86
CA MET A 8 -8.13 4.07 -5.15
C MET A 8 -7.81 3.78 -6.60
N LYS A 9 -8.32 4.61 -7.50
CA LYS A 9 -8.02 4.47 -8.92
C LYS A 9 -6.53 4.66 -9.18
N TYR A 10 -5.95 5.66 -8.55
CA TYR A 10 -4.52 5.93 -8.69
C TYR A 10 -3.69 4.71 -8.24
N PHE A 11 -3.98 4.19 -7.05
CA PHE A 11 -3.25 3.02 -6.57
C PHE A 11 -3.44 1.84 -7.50
N CYS A 12 -4.68 1.63 -7.94
CA CYS A 12 -4.98 0.51 -8.83
C CYS A 12 -4.17 0.60 -10.12
N GLU A 13 -4.12 1.79 -10.72
CA GLU A 13 -3.39 1.98 -11.97
C GLU A 13 -1.88 1.78 -11.78
N ARG A 14 -1.32 2.33 -10.70
CA ARG A 14 0.12 2.20 -10.46
C ARG A 14 0.51 0.75 -10.17
N ILE A 15 -0.27 0.09 -9.32
CA ILE A 15 0.02 -1.30 -8.98
C ILE A 15 -0.14 -2.21 -10.18
N ASN A 16 -1.19 -1.99 -10.99
CA ASN A 16 -1.41 -2.82 -12.16
C ASN A 16 -0.35 -2.63 -13.23
N ALA A 17 0.18 -1.42 -13.37
CA ALA A 17 1.27 -1.19 -14.30
C ALA A 17 2.48 -2.06 -13.95
N ASP A 18 2.81 -2.11 -12.66
CA ASP A 18 3.91 -2.95 -12.20
C ASP A 18 3.60 -4.44 -12.34
N ARG A 19 2.37 -4.82 -12.00
CA ARG A 19 1.99 -6.24 -12.08
C ARG A 19 2.01 -6.74 -13.52
N LEU A 20 1.51 -5.95 -14.45
CA LEU A 20 1.51 -6.36 -15.85
C LEU A 20 2.92 -6.48 -16.38
N ARG A 21 3.80 -5.55 -16.00
CA ARG A 21 5.20 -5.62 -16.40
C ARG A 21 5.85 -6.91 -15.90
N ASP A 22 5.47 -7.34 -14.69
CA ASP A 22 6.04 -8.52 -14.07
C ASP A 22 5.30 -9.81 -14.43
N GLY A 23 4.32 -9.74 -15.34
CA GLY A 23 3.60 -10.90 -15.77
C GLY A 23 2.49 -11.37 -14.84
N LEU A 24 2.07 -10.51 -13.92
CA LEU A 24 1.03 -10.84 -12.96
C LEU A 24 -0.33 -10.31 -13.43
N GLN A 25 -1.39 -10.90 -12.89
CA GLN A 25 -2.74 -10.47 -13.25
C GLN A 25 -3.09 -9.13 -12.64
N ARG A 26 -4.00 -8.43 -13.29
CA ARG A 26 -4.52 -7.16 -12.79
C ARG A 26 -5.31 -7.34 -11.51
N ILE A 27 -5.27 -6.32 -10.68
CA ILE A 27 -6.15 -6.21 -9.53
C ILE A 27 -7.33 -5.33 -9.95
N THR A 28 -8.56 -5.79 -9.67
CA THR A 28 -9.75 -5.01 -10.01
C THR A 28 -9.94 -3.87 -9.03
N MET A 29 -10.74 -2.88 -9.45
CA MET A 29 -11.10 -1.77 -8.55
C MET A 29 -11.87 -2.28 -7.33
N ALA A 30 -12.71 -3.28 -7.51
CA ALA A 30 -13.47 -3.86 -6.40
C ALA A 30 -12.52 -4.45 -5.36
N ARG A 31 -11.50 -5.16 -5.81
CA ARG A 31 -10.52 -5.76 -4.90
C ARG A 31 -9.69 -4.68 -4.23
N MET A 32 -9.27 -3.67 -4.98
CA MET A 32 -8.51 -2.57 -4.41
C MET A 32 -9.33 -1.85 -3.34
N GLY A 33 -10.61 -1.60 -3.62
CA GLY A 33 -11.48 -0.98 -2.64
C GLY A 33 -11.61 -1.79 -1.37
N LYS A 34 -11.69 -3.11 -1.52
CA LYS A 34 -11.76 -4.00 -0.36
C LYS A 34 -10.48 -3.93 0.47
N MET A 35 -9.35 -3.92 -0.20
CA MET A 35 -8.06 -3.88 0.49
C MET A 35 -7.88 -2.59 1.27
N LEU A 36 -8.42 -1.49 0.78
CA LEU A 36 -8.23 -0.18 1.38
C LEU A 36 -9.41 0.28 2.24
N GLU A 37 -10.46 -0.54 2.36
CA GLU A 37 -11.71 -0.06 2.95
C GLU A 37 -11.57 0.40 4.39
N LYS A 38 -10.65 -0.18 5.15
CA LYS A 38 -10.46 0.16 6.56
C LYS A 38 -9.46 1.30 6.78
N ILE A 39 -8.88 1.80 5.72
CA ILE A 39 -7.89 2.86 5.81
C ILE A 39 -8.58 4.21 5.59
N PRO A 40 -8.48 5.14 6.57
CA PRO A 40 -9.07 6.48 6.38
C PRO A 40 -8.47 7.20 5.19
N THR A 41 -9.26 8.10 4.61
CA THR A 41 -8.82 8.82 3.42
C THR A 41 -7.52 9.59 3.65
N LYS A 42 -7.36 10.21 4.80
CA LYS A 42 -6.12 10.95 5.07
C LYS A 42 -4.91 10.03 5.09
N ASP A 43 -5.11 8.79 5.54
CA ASP A 43 -4.01 7.83 5.55
C ASP A 43 -3.70 7.33 4.15
N LEU A 44 -4.68 7.36 3.26
CA LEU A 44 -4.44 7.03 1.86
C LEU A 44 -3.56 8.08 1.21
N TYR A 45 -3.72 9.34 1.57
CA TYR A 45 -2.83 10.39 1.07
C TYR A 45 -1.40 10.16 1.55
N TYR A 46 -1.25 9.78 2.81
CA TYR A 46 0.05 9.45 3.34
C TYR A 46 0.67 8.27 2.58
N LEU A 47 -0.13 7.23 2.38
CA LEU A 47 0.32 6.03 1.65
C LEU A 47 0.77 6.39 0.24
N LYS A 48 -0.03 7.22 -0.45
CA LYS A 48 0.34 7.67 -1.78
C LYS A 48 1.68 8.40 -1.76
N SER A 49 1.87 9.28 -0.80
CA SER A 49 3.08 10.08 -0.71
C SER A 49 4.32 9.20 -0.49
N VAL A 50 4.24 8.27 0.46
CA VAL A 50 5.42 7.44 0.74
C VAL A 50 5.72 6.48 -0.41
N CYS A 51 4.67 5.99 -1.08
CA CYS A 51 4.87 5.11 -2.23
C CYS A 51 5.46 5.86 -3.42
N ASP A 52 5.00 7.09 -3.64
CA ASP A 52 5.52 7.90 -4.75
C ASP A 52 6.99 8.23 -4.56
N GLN A 53 7.43 8.34 -3.32
CA GLN A 53 8.81 8.67 -3.03
C GLN A 53 9.72 7.46 -2.96
N ALA A 54 9.15 6.27 -2.94
CA ALA A 54 9.94 5.05 -2.85
C ALA A 54 10.51 4.66 -4.22
N GLU A 55 11.61 3.95 -4.21
CA GLU A 55 12.19 3.47 -5.46
C GLU A 55 11.26 2.49 -6.16
N ASN A 56 10.53 1.70 -5.40
CA ASN A 56 9.60 0.72 -5.94
C ASN A 56 8.23 0.94 -5.31
N PHE A 57 7.34 1.56 -6.07
CA PHE A 57 6.01 1.91 -5.60
C PHE A 57 5.26 0.69 -5.06
N SER A 58 5.20 -0.38 -5.86
CA SER A 58 4.43 -1.56 -5.49
C SER A 58 4.97 -2.25 -4.26
N LYS A 59 6.27 -2.37 -4.17
CA LYS A 59 6.89 -3.00 -3.01
C LYS A 59 6.56 -2.25 -1.73
N LYS A 60 6.67 -0.91 -1.78
CA LYS A 60 6.34 -0.08 -0.63
C LYS A 60 4.87 -0.18 -0.28
N PHE A 61 4.01 -0.18 -1.30
CA PHE A 61 2.57 -0.29 -1.12
C PHE A 61 2.20 -1.57 -0.38
N TRP A 62 2.70 -2.71 -0.85
CA TRP A 62 2.38 -3.98 -0.21
C TRP A 62 2.94 -4.07 1.19
N TYR A 63 4.12 -3.53 1.40
CA TYR A 63 4.73 -3.50 2.72
C TYR A 63 3.86 -2.73 3.71
N GLU A 64 3.39 -1.56 3.30
CA GLU A 64 2.58 -0.71 4.18
C GLU A 64 1.22 -1.32 4.47
N LEU A 65 0.68 -2.11 3.54
CA LEU A 65 -0.62 -2.72 3.71
C LEU A 65 -0.61 -4.00 4.51
N ASN A 66 0.55 -4.55 4.80
CA ASN A 66 0.65 -5.85 5.46
C ASN A 66 0.76 -5.69 6.97
N PRO A 67 -0.37 -5.71 7.70
CA PRO A 67 -0.33 -5.47 9.15
C PRO A 67 0.43 -6.55 9.92
N GLN A 68 0.35 -7.79 9.48
CA GLN A 68 1.06 -8.87 10.16
C GLN A 68 2.57 -8.67 10.10
N LYS A 69 3.04 -8.35 8.90
CA LYS A 69 4.46 -8.10 8.70
C LYS A 69 4.91 -6.89 9.50
N TYR A 70 4.09 -5.87 9.49
CA TYR A 70 4.39 -4.64 10.20
C TYR A 70 4.43 -4.86 11.70
N GLU A 71 3.45 -5.57 12.24
CA GLU A 71 3.40 -5.89 13.66
C GLU A 71 4.59 -6.72 14.08
N LYS A 72 4.95 -7.68 13.25
CA LYS A 72 6.08 -8.54 13.53
C LYS A 72 7.39 -7.75 13.58
N ALA A 73 7.55 -6.84 12.64
CA ALA A 73 8.73 -5.98 12.61
C ALA A 73 8.78 -5.11 13.84
N ASN A 74 7.65 -4.56 14.25
CA ASN A 74 7.58 -3.71 15.43
C ASN A 74 7.96 -4.46 16.69
N ARG A 75 7.47 -5.67 16.85
CA ARG A 75 7.81 -6.47 18.01
C ARG A 75 9.31 -6.74 18.07
N ASN A 76 9.87 -7.05 16.93
CA ASN A 76 11.31 -7.33 16.88
C ASN A 76 12.14 -6.11 17.22
N LYS A 77 11.68 -4.95 16.76
CA LYS A 77 12.40 -3.71 17.03
C LYS A 77 12.37 -3.34 18.48
N PHE A 78 11.25 -3.60 19.12
CA PHE A 78 11.10 -3.20 20.51
C PHE A 78 11.83 -4.10 21.46
N SER A 79 12.12 -5.25 21.03
CA SER A 79 13.04 -6.05 21.79
C SER A 79 14.42 -5.44 21.66
N TYR A 80 14.45 -4.54 20.63
CA TYR A 80 15.39 -3.68 20.22
C TYR A 80 15.49 -2.32 20.25
N LYS A 81 14.82 -2.73 19.89
CA LYS A 81 14.80 -1.80 19.70
C LYS A 81 14.96 -1.06 19.70
N GLY A 82 15.30 -1.57 20.18
CA GLY A 82 15.21 -0.74 20.10
C GLY A 82 15.63 -0.46 19.62
N ILE A 83 15.66 -1.05 19.30
CA ILE A 83 15.73 -0.65 18.74
C ILE A 83 15.72 -0.34 18.27
N LEU A 84 15.88 -0.85 18.36
CA LEU A 84 15.60 -0.31 17.84
C LEU A 84 15.54 -0.04 17.80
#